data_fd3576405866f2b6472611a309be177d
#
_entry.id   fd3576405866f2b6472611a309be177d
#
_cell.length_a   1.000
_cell.length_b   1.000
_cell.length_c   1.000
_cell.angle_alpha   90.00
_cell.angle_beta   90.00
_cell.angle_gamma   90.00
#
_symmetry.space_group_name_H-M   'P 1'
#
loop_
_entity.id
_entity.type
_entity.pdbx_description
1 polymer ?
#
loop_
_entity_poly.entity_id
_entity_poly.type
_entity_poly.pdbx_seq_one_letter_code
_entity_poly.pdbx_strand_id
1 'polypeptide(L)'
;MKFTDKSIKALKAKEKRYVLTEEGNYGAGRLQIRVSETGAKTFRVQYHFEGKRKVIGLGAYPLVDLKKARAKHAEITTQLNDGIDPQLAKAEHVKKEQEINAKRTFHEMLQDFERFIENNWAESTIKRTTKLIARNVTPFIEDDLMPPQFDIDMAREIIYRVYNRGAKEQARLVRSTLMSILKFAIDFDNSPEQYKKPNLYDIKTNFIRDINFETPKNAGERWLTEQEIKQVWLADDLPFYTQEYVKLALMLGGQRINEVYGSFIHEYDFEQKILTIPKERIKVKARGDHIVPLSETAIQIVKELAQLKGKNGQLFPHRDQPDQVAHVSTIRMALLRWCDKHSMERFVPRDLRRTCKTLMGKAGITKIDRDIIQQHSQFDVSSVHYDRYDYLNEKKASLEKWEKYLLSIGLN
;
A
#
# COMPACT_ATOMS: atom_id res chain seq x y z
N MET A 1 -65.25 -2.70 15.35
CA MET A 1 -65.67 -1.51 14.58
C MET A 1 -65.11 -1.62 13.17
N LYS A 2 -65.95 -1.47 12.12
CA LYS A 2 -65.45 -1.44 10.73
C LYS A 2 -64.73 -0.10 10.46
N PHE A 3 -63.51 -0.15 10.01
CA PHE A 3 -62.74 1.07 9.76
C PHE A 3 -63.18 1.73 8.44
N THR A 4 -63.34 3.05 8.47
CA THR A 4 -63.50 3.92 7.29
C THR A 4 -62.62 5.14 7.49
N ASP A 5 -62.18 5.82 6.43
CA ASP A 5 -61.38 7.03 6.58
C ASP A 5 -62.09 8.12 7.40
N LYS A 6 -63.42 8.21 7.27
CA LYS A 6 -64.23 9.14 8.05
C LYS A 6 -64.19 8.79 9.56
N SER A 7 -64.33 7.48 9.91
CA SER A 7 -64.26 7.05 11.29
C SER A 7 -62.88 7.23 11.89
N ILE A 8 -61.81 6.99 11.13
CA ILE A 8 -60.40 7.18 11.56
C ILE A 8 -60.09 8.66 11.78
N LYS A 9 -60.53 9.54 10.87
CA LYS A 9 -60.37 11.00 11.05
C LYS A 9 -61.04 11.49 12.34
N ALA A 10 -62.21 10.98 12.64
CA ALA A 10 -63.02 11.37 13.82
C ALA A 10 -62.47 10.91 15.17
N LEU A 11 -61.48 9.99 15.21
CA LEU A 11 -60.88 9.55 16.48
C LEU A 11 -60.14 10.69 17.16
N LYS A 12 -60.49 10.94 18.43
CA LYS A 12 -59.88 12.01 19.25
C LYS A 12 -58.96 11.42 20.32
N ALA A 13 -58.02 12.22 20.78
CA ALA A 13 -57.20 11.90 21.94
C ALA A 13 -58.08 11.65 23.18
N LYS A 14 -57.59 10.77 24.07
CA LYS A 14 -58.17 10.52 25.42
C LYS A 14 -57.03 10.65 26.43
N GLU A 15 -57.36 10.71 27.72
CA GLU A 15 -56.40 10.78 28.82
C GLU A 15 -55.34 9.65 28.76
N LYS A 16 -55.74 8.48 28.26
CA LYS A 16 -54.83 7.33 28.06
C LYS A 16 -54.93 6.86 26.63
N ARG A 17 -53.78 6.41 26.11
CA ARG A 17 -53.71 5.74 24.80
C ARG A 17 -54.69 4.58 24.71
N TYR A 18 -55.35 4.44 23.58
CA TYR A 18 -56.29 3.33 23.35
C TYR A 18 -56.07 2.70 21.98
N VAL A 19 -56.61 1.49 21.81
CA VAL A 19 -56.48 0.70 20.58
C VAL A 19 -57.87 0.26 20.15
N LEU A 20 -58.14 0.40 18.87
CA LEU A 20 -59.34 -0.13 18.22
C LEU A 20 -58.93 -1.22 17.24
N THR A 21 -59.73 -2.29 17.18
CA THR A 21 -59.50 -3.43 16.27
C THR A 21 -60.54 -3.39 15.17
N GLU A 22 -60.13 -3.61 13.93
CA GLU A 22 -61.03 -3.71 12.78
C GLU A 22 -61.87 -5.01 12.90
N GLU A 23 -63.18 -4.89 12.62
CA GLU A 23 -64.08 -6.05 12.55
C GLU A 23 -63.97 -6.75 11.20
N GLY A 24 -64.11 -8.05 11.19
CA GLY A 24 -64.38 -8.82 9.97
C GLY A 24 -63.26 -9.64 9.37
N ASN A 25 -62.06 -9.70 10.00
CA ASN A 25 -61.01 -10.62 9.56
C ASN A 25 -60.45 -11.42 10.73
N TYR A 26 -60.84 -12.66 10.80
CA TYR A 26 -60.40 -13.65 11.83
C TYR A 26 -59.23 -14.50 11.30
N GLY A 27 -58.41 -13.95 10.39
CA GLY A 27 -57.22 -14.62 9.94
C GLY A 27 -56.06 -14.56 10.95
N ALA A 28 -54.89 -14.95 10.55
CA ALA A 28 -53.68 -15.07 11.39
C ALA A 28 -53.22 -13.76 12.07
N GLY A 29 -53.78 -12.59 11.69
CA GLY A 29 -53.47 -11.30 12.28
C GLY A 29 -54.65 -10.35 12.33
N ARG A 30 -54.69 -9.41 13.30
CA ARG A 30 -55.76 -8.41 13.50
C ARG A 30 -55.25 -7.00 13.21
N LEU A 31 -55.86 -6.31 12.24
CA LEU A 31 -55.57 -4.90 11.98
C LEU A 31 -56.11 -4.02 13.11
N GLN A 32 -55.27 -3.18 13.65
CA GLN A 32 -55.57 -2.28 14.74
C GLN A 32 -55.10 -0.86 14.45
N ILE A 33 -55.76 0.12 15.02
CA ILE A 33 -55.28 1.50 15.10
C ILE A 33 -55.08 1.89 16.56
N ARG A 34 -53.88 2.40 16.85
CA ARG A 34 -53.55 2.96 18.17
C ARG A 34 -53.66 4.47 18.11
N VAL A 35 -54.37 5.08 19.05
CA VAL A 35 -54.47 6.53 19.23
C VAL A 35 -53.71 6.89 20.51
N SER A 36 -52.73 7.81 20.39
CA SER A 36 -51.98 8.31 21.53
C SER A 36 -52.75 9.37 22.32
N GLU A 37 -52.21 9.74 23.45
CA GLU A 37 -52.73 10.83 24.30
C GLU A 37 -52.64 12.21 23.58
N THR A 38 -51.74 12.34 22.64
CA THR A 38 -51.58 13.54 21.75
C THR A 38 -52.48 13.48 20.50
N GLY A 39 -53.27 12.41 20.32
CA GLY A 39 -54.11 12.22 19.14
C GLY A 39 -53.43 11.63 17.91
N ALA A 40 -52.12 11.31 17.98
CA ALA A 40 -51.42 10.63 16.88
C ALA A 40 -51.98 9.20 16.69
N LYS A 41 -52.27 8.87 15.41
CA LYS A 41 -52.91 7.61 15.02
C LYS A 41 -51.91 6.73 14.31
N THR A 42 -51.72 5.48 14.74
CA THR A 42 -50.75 4.55 14.14
C THR A 42 -51.42 3.22 13.86
N PHE A 43 -51.34 2.76 12.62
CA PHE A 43 -51.77 1.42 12.24
C PHE A 43 -50.77 0.37 12.71
N ARG A 44 -51.27 -0.80 13.15
CA ARG A 44 -50.49 -1.95 13.57
C ARG A 44 -51.27 -3.24 13.34
N VAL A 45 -50.58 -4.36 13.27
CA VAL A 45 -51.18 -5.70 13.24
C VAL A 45 -50.78 -6.43 14.51
N GLN A 46 -51.76 -6.99 15.20
CA GLN A 46 -51.57 -7.90 16.32
C GLN A 46 -51.75 -9.31 15.81
N TYR A 47 -50.82 -10.19 16.08
CA TYR A 47 -50.86 -11.60 15.66
C TYR A 47 -50.31 -12.53 16.73
N HIS A 48 -50.49 -13.84 16.56
CA HIS A 48 -49.86 -14.87 17.37
C HIS A 48 -48.92 -15.68 16.49
N PHE A 49 -47.74 -15.96 17.01
CA PHE A 49 -46.76 -16.79 16.33
C PHE A 49 -46.08 -17.66 17.40
N GLU A 50 -46.08 -18.99 17.18
CA GLU A 50 -45.55 -19.96 18.16
C GLU A 50 -46.06 -19.75 19.58
N GLY A 51 -47.40 -19.53 19.74
CA GLY A 51 -48.06 -19.32 21.02
C GLY A 51 -47.82 -17.94 21.66
N LYS A 52 -46.96 -17.07 21.09
CA LYS A 52 -46.68 -15.75 21.63
C LYS A 52 -47.44 -14.65 20.90
N ARG A 53 -47.99 -13.72 21.66
CA ARG A 53 -48.64 -12.53 21.12
C ARG A 53 -47.59 -11.50 20.68
N LYS A 54 -47.61 -11.11 19.41
CA LYS A 54 -46.73 -10.12 18.80
C LYS A 54 -47.50 -8.97 18.16
N VAL A 55 -46.84 -7.82 17.97
CA VAL A 55 -47.44 -6.64 17.35
C VAL A 55 -46.41 -6.00 16.38
N ILE A 56 -46.83 -5.79 15.14
CA ILE A 56 -45.99 -5.09 14.13
C ILE A 56 -46.67 -3.78 13.74
N GLY A 57 -45.91 -2.67 13.75
CA GLY A 57 -46.37 -1.35 13.32
C GLY A 57 -46.38 -1.24 11.79
N LEU A 58 -47.46 -0.65 11.23
CA LEU A 58 -47.58 -0.43 9.78
C LEU A 58 -47.29 1.01 9.37
N GLY A 59 -47.32 1.95 10.29
CA GLY A 59 -47.04 3.37 10.06
C GLY A 59 -48.14 4.30 10.59
N ALA A 60 -47.86 5.61 10.56
CA ALA A 60 -48.72 6.65 11.08
C ALA A 60 -49.73 7.13 10.02
N TYR A 61 -50.98 7.35 10.43
CA TYR A 61 -52.00 8.03 9.64
C TYR A 61 -51.75 9.56 9.73
N PRO A 62 -51.84 10.34 8.60
CA PRO A 62 -52.36 9.96 7.28
C PRO A 62 -51.29 9.45 6.30
N LEU A 63 -50.00 9.40 6.63
CA LEU A 63 -48.95 8.91 5.72
C LEU A 63 -49.25 7.49 5.22
N VAL A 64 -49.71 6.62 6.09
CA VAL A 64 -50.30 5.34 5.76
C VAL A 64 -51.81 5.49 5.89
N ASP A 65 -52.50 5.52 4.75
CA ASP A 65 -53.97 5.54 4.70
C ASP A 65 -54.54 4.14 4.95
N LEU A 66 -55.86 4.03 5.10
CA LEU A 66 -56.52 2.76 5.38
C LEU A 66 -56.32 1.71 4.28
N LYS A 67 -56.26 2.13 3.00
CA LYS A 67 -56.03 1.24 1.87
C LYS A 67 -54.64 0.60 1.96
N LYS A 68 -53.59 1.41 2.19
CA LYS A 68 -52.22 0.94 2.39
C LYS A 68 -52.09 0.06 3.64
N ALA A 69 -52.80 0.43 4.74
CA ALA A 69 -52.79 -0.36 5.98
C ALA A 69 -53.37 -1.77 5.76
N ARG A 70 -54.48 -1.87 5.00
CA ARG A 70 -55.09 -3.16 4.64
C ARG A 70 -54.21 -3.99 3.67
N ALA A 71 -53.56 -3.37 2.71
CA ALA A 71 -52.64 -4.05 1.84
C ALA A 71 -51.49 -4.68 2.64
N LYS A 72 -50.83 -3.90 3.50
CA LYS A 72 -49.76 -4.41 4.40
C LYS A 72 -50.28 -5.49 5.37
N HIS A 73 -51.52 -5.38 5.85
CA HIS A 73 -52.11 -6.41 6.67
C HIS A 73 -52.33 -7.73 5.90
N ALA A 74 -52.75 -7.65 4.63
CA ALA A 74 -52.92 -8.83 3.78
C ALA A 74 -51.55 -9.54 3.55
N GLU A 75 -50.50 -8.77 3.28
CA GLU A 75 -49.12 -9.30 3.14
C GLU A 75 -48.64 -10.04 4.41
N ILE A 76 -48.89 -9.42 5.58
CA ILE A 76 -48.57 -10.03 6.89
C ILE A 76 -49.37 -11.31 7.10
N THR A 77 -50.66 -11.33 6.71
CA THR A 77 -51.49 -12.51 6.84
C THR A 77 -50.99 -13.65 5.96
N THR A 78 -50.54 -13.36 4.75
CA THR A 78 -49.92 -14.36 3.87
C THR A 78 -48.65 -14.92 4.51
N GLN A 79 -47.73 -14.09 4.99
CA GLN A 79 -46.50 -14.55 5.67
C GLN A 79 -46.81 -15.48 6.86
N LEU A 80 -47.82 -15.11 7.68
CA LEU A 80 -48.21 -15.92 8.84
C LEU A 80 -48.80 -17.26 8.42
N ASN A 81 -49.57 -17.31 7.33
CA ASN A 81 -50.13 -18.56 6.78
C ASN A 81 -49.02 -19.47 6.22
N ASP A 82 -47.94 -18.86 5.68
CA ASP A 82 -46.73 -19.55 5.19
C ASP A 82 -45.79 -19.96 6.34
N GLY A 83 -46.14 -19.72 7.59
CA GLY A 83 -45.33 -20.07 8.76
C GLY A 83 -44.13 -19.13 8.98
N ILE A 84 -44.14 -17.92 8.39
CA ILE A 84 -43.07 -16.92 8.49
C ILE A 84 -43.47 -15.85 9.55
N ASP A 85 -42.57 -15.57 10.48
CA ASP A 85 -42.77 -14.45 11.40
C ASP A 85 -42.50 -13.09 10.70
N PRO A 86 -43.52 -12.22 10.55
CA PRO A 86 -43.36 -10.93 9.88
C PRO A 86 -42.35 -9.98 10.53
N GLN A 87 -42.09 -10.10 11.82
CA GLN A 87 -41.06 -9.29 12.50
C GLN A 87 -39.67 -9.76 12.12
N LEU A 88 -39.45 -11.07 12.07
CA LEU A 88 -38.15 -11.65 11.63
C LEU A 88 -37.90 -11.36 10.17
N ALA A 89 -38.89 -11.59 9.29
CA ALA A 89 -38.80 -11.27 7.87
C ALA A 89 -38.46 -9.80 7.61
N LYS A 90 -39.09 -8.89 8.33
CA LYS A 90 -38.78 -7.45 8.25
C LYS A 90 -37.38 -7.12 8.75
N ALA A 91 -36.94 -7.73 9.86
CA ALA A 91 -35.58 -7.53 10.38
C ALA A 91 -34.52 -8.05 9.44
N GLU A 92 -34.77 -9.23 8.83
CA GLU A 92 -33.88 -9.79 7.80
C GLU A 92 -33.82 -8.92 6.54
N HIS A 93 -34.97 -8.39 6.10
CA HIS A 93 -35.00 -7.48 4.95
C HIS A 93 -34.20 -6.20 5.21
N VAL A 94 -34.41 -5.55 6.35
CA VAL A 94 -33.66 -4.35 6.77
C VAL A 94 -32.16 -4.68 6.88
N LYS A 95 -31.82 -5.85 7.43
CA LYS A 95 -30.43 -6.29 7.52
C LYS A 95 -29.81 -6.50 6.14
N LYS A 96 -30.53 -7.15 5.22
CA LYS A 96 -30.06 -7.32 3.82
C LYS A 96 -29.90 -5.99 3.09
N GLU A 97 -30.84 -5.05 3.26
CA GLU A 97 -30.71 -3.71 2.69
C GLU A 97 -29.48 -2.95 3.25
N GLN A 98 -29.24 -3.06 4.56
CA GLN A 98 -28.05 -2.47 5.17
C GLN A 98 -26.75 -3.12 4.65
N GLU A 99 -26.77 -4.45 4.48
CA GLU A 99 -25.65 -5.19 3.91
C GLU A 99 -25.37 -4.79 2.45
N ILE A 100 -26.43 -4.61 1.64
CA ILE A 100 -26.29 -4.15 0.25
C ILE A 100 -25.76 -2.70 0.20
N ASN A 101 -26.32 -1.82 1.01
CA ASN A 101 -25.93 -0.41 1.06
C ASN A 101 -24.56 -0.18 1.70
N ALA A 102 -24.04 -1.14 2.44
CA ALA A 102 -22.69 -1.08 3.01
C ALA A 102 -21.61 -1.53 2.03
N LYS A 103 -21.96 -2.28 0.97
CA LYS A 103 -20.98 -2.80 0.00
C LYS A 103 -20.34 -1.67 -0.80
N ARG A 104 -19.05 -1.82 -1.03
CA ARG A 104 -18.21 -0.91 -1.80
C ARG A 104 -18.12 -1.36 -3.25
N THR A 105 -18.08 -0.41 -4.19
CA THR A 105 -17.67 -0.70 -5.57
C THR A 105 -16.18 -1.02 -5.64
N PHE A 106 -15.73 -1.59 -6.74
CA PHE A 106 -14.30 -1.86 -6.94
C PHE A 106 -13.47 -0.55 -6.96
N HIS A 107 -14.02 0.54 -7.51
CA HIS A 107 -13.39 1.86 -7.46
C HIS A 107 -13.24 2.39 -6.04
N GLU A 108 -14.26 2.26 -5.21
CA GLU A 108 -14.16 2.62 -3.79
C GLU A 108 -13.16 1.75 -3.04
N MET A 109 -13.08 0.44 -3.35
CA MET A 109 -12.06 -0.46 -2.81
C MET A 109 -10.64 -0.02 -3.20
N LEU A 110 -10.42 0.44 -4.45
CA LEU A 110 -9.14 1.01 -4.87
C LEU A 110 -8.78 2.27 -4.06
N GLN A 111 -9.73 3.17 -3.83
CA GLN A 111 -9.50 4.36 -3.02
C GLN A 111 -9.18 4.02 -1.56
N ASP A 112 -9.88 3.04 -0.99
CA ASP A 112 -9.62 2.57 0.37
C ASP A 112 -8.23 1.89 0.47
N PHE A 113 -7.83 1.14 -0.55
CA PHE A 113 -6.48 0.58 -0.66
C PHE A 113 -5.42 1.68 -0.77
N GLU A 114 -5.65 2.74 -1.55
CA GLU A 114 -4.72 3.87 -1.66
C GLU A 114 -4.55 4.57 -0.31
N ARG A 115 -5.61 4.82 0.45
CA ARG A 115 -5.52 5.33 1.83
C ARG A 115 -4.77 4.38 2.77
N PHE A 116 -4.98 3.07 2.62
CA PHE A 116 -4.25 2.07 3.40
C PHE A 116 -2.75 2.14 3.14
N ILE A 117 -2.32 2.19 1.88
CA ILE A 117 -0.89 2.25 1.56
C ILE A 117 -0.25 3.59 1.96
N GLU A 118 -0.99 4.71 1.94
CA GLU A 118 -0.52 6.01 2.43
C GLU A 118 -0.07 5.96 3.89
N ASN A 119 -0.76 5.19 4.71
CA ASN A 119 -0.43 5.04 6.13
C ASN A 119 0.61 3.96 6.44
N ASN A 120 0.86 3.03 5.51
CA ASN A 120 1.63 1.82 5.82
C ASN A 120 2.88 1.64 4.96
N TRP A 121 3.02 2.35 3.82
CA TRP A 121 4.10 2.14 2.89
C TRP A 121 5.04 3.35 2.77
N ALA A 122 6.22 3.13 2.20
CA ALA A 122 7.15 4.21 1.92
C ALA A 122 6.65 5.09 0.76
N GLU A 123 6.83 6.41 0.86
CA GLU A 123 6.35 7.43 -0.08
C GLU A 123 6.66 7.10 -1.56
N SER A 124 7.89 6.66 -1.85
CA SER A 124 8.30 6.28 -3.21
C SER A 124 7.53 5.07 -3.74
N THR A 125 7.15 4.14 -2.86
CA THR A 125 6.32 2.98 -3.21
C THR A 125 4.88 3.40 -3.44
N ILE A 126 4.33 4.28 -2.60
CA ILE A 126 2.99 4.85 -2.74
C ILE A 126 2.87 5.51 -4.12
N LYS A 127 3.70 6.52 -4.42
CA LYS A 127 3.69 7.24 -5.69
C LYS A 127 3.75 6.31 -6.92
N ARG A 128 4.59 5.28 -6.85
CA ARG A 128 4.69 4.29 -7.92
C ARG A 128 3.45 3.45 -8.05
N THR A 129 2.89 2.97 -6.94
CA THR A 129 1.73 2.07 -6.92
C THR A 129 0.46 2.79 -7.36
N THR A 130 0.19 3.98 -6.83
CA THR A 130 -0.95 4.83 -7.25
C THR A 130 -0.89 5.14 -8.75
N LYS A 131 0.29 5.54 -9.26
CA LYS A 131 0.47 5.77 -10.69
C LYS A 131 0.26 4.51 -11.54
N LEU A 132 0.64 3.35 -11.01
CA LEU A 132 0.45 2.06 -11.69
C LEU A 132 -1.03 1.69 -11.73
N ILE A 133 -1.77 1.86 -10.63
CA ILE A 133 -3.22 1.64 -10.54
C ILE A 133 -3.94 2.55 -11.53
N ALA A 134 -3.70 3.86 -11.46
CA ALA A 134 -4.35 4.84 -12.32
C ALA A 134 -4.14 4.60 -13.83
N ARG A 135 -2.98 4.05 -14.22
CA ARG A 135 -2.66 3.82 -15.63
C ARG A 135 -3.07 2.46 -16.17
N ASN A 136 -3.05 1.42 -15.33
CA ASN A 136 -3.15 0.06 -15.82
C ASN A 136 -4.30 -0.75 -15.18
N VAL A 137 -4.97 -0.23 -14.16
CA VAL A 137 -6.10 -0.91 -13.50
C VAL A 137 -7.37 -0.09 -13.67
N THR A 138 -7.42 1.09 -13.11
CA THR A 138 -8.61 1.96 -13.09
C THR A 138 -9.31 2.11 -14.45
N PRO A 139 -8.61 2.32 -15.61
CA PRO A 139 -9.26 2.50 -16.90
C PRO A 139 -9.98 1.26 -17.45
N PHE A 140 -9.81 0.10 -16.81
CA PHE A 140 -10.38 -1.18 -17.23
C PHE A 140 -11.39 -1.74 -16.23
N ILE A 141 -11.79 -0.94 -15.26
CA ILE A 141 -12.79 -1.25 -14.25
C ILE A 141 -14.04 -0.41 -14.56
N GLU A 142 -15.19 -1.06 -14.68
CA GLU A 142 -16.48 -0.39 -14.82
C GLU A 142 -16.87 0.31 -13.53
N ASP A 143 -17.56 1.45 -13.62
CA ASP A 143 -17.85 2.32 -12.47
C ASP A 143 -18.70 1.64 -11.38
N ASP A 144 -19.59 0.74 -11.78
CA ASP A 144 -20.50 0.00 -10.91
C ASP A 144 -20.04 -1.42 -10.60
N LEU A 145 -18.85 -1.82 -11.06
CA LEU A 145 -18.30 -3.15 -10.79
C LEU A 145 -18.18 -3.39 -9.28
N MET A 146 -18.82 -4.44 -8.81
CA MET A 146 -18.67 -4.88 -7.42
C MET A 146 -17.46 -5.80 -7.25
N PRO A 147 -16.70 -5.72 -6.13
CA PRO A 147 -15.49 -6.53 -5.93
C PRO A 147 -15.66 -8.04 -6.14
N PRO A 148 -16.77 -8.69 -5.76
CA PRO A 148 -16.98 -10.11 -6.05
C PRO A 148 -17.16 -10.46 -7.55
N GLN A 149 -17.46 -9.47 -8.39
CA GLN A 149 -17.61 -9.65 -9.83
C GLN A 149 -16.26 -9.58 -10.58
N PHE A 150 -15.22 -9.02 -9.91
CA PHE A 150 -13.88 -9.00 -10.45
C PHE A 150 -13.29 -10.41 -10.42
N ASP A 151 -13.12 -11.00 -11.57
CA ASP A 151 -12.69 -12.38 -11.73
C ASP A 151 -11.27 -12.53 -12.29
N ILE A 152 -10.84 -13.77 -12.48
CA ILE A 152 -9.51 -14.10 -12.99
C ILE A 152 -9.33 -13.66 -14.45
N ASP A 153 -10.37 -13.64 -15.26
CA ASP A 153 -10.27 -13.32 -16.68
C ASP A 153 -10.12 -11.81 -16.86
N MET A 154 -10.85 -11.01 -16.09
CA MET A 154 -10.63 -9.55 -16.01
C MET A 154 -9.20 -9.22 -15.56
N ALA A 155 -8.72 -9.90 -14.54
CA ALA A 155 -7.35 -9.69 -14.05
C ALA A 155 -6.29 -10.09 -15.11
N ARG A 156 -6.50 -11.19 -15.82
CA ARG A 156 -5.64 -11.61 -16.95
C ARG A 156 -5.62 -10.58 -18.04
N GLU A 157 -6.76 -10.04 -18.43
CA GLU A 157 -6.84 -9.04 -19.48
C GLU A 157 -6.03 -7.79 -19.10
N ILE A 158 -6.19 -7.27 -17.89
CA ILE A 158 -5.43 -6.14 -17.38
C ILE A 158 -3.91 -6.42 -17.43
N ILE A 159 -3.48 -7.58 -16.95
CA ILE A 159 -2.07 -7.95 -16.89
C ILE A 159 -1.49 -8.15 -18.30
N TYR A 160 -2.20 -8.88 -19.17
CA TYR A 160 -1.70 -9.24 -20.51
C TYR A 160 -1.67 -8.07 -21.47
N ARG A 161 -2.54 -7.07 -21.32
CA ARG A 161 -2.41 -5.80 -22.06
C ARG A 161 -1.04 -5.14 -21.83
N VAL A 162 -0.55 -5.18 -20.58
CA VAL A 162 0.79 -4.65 -20.24
C VAL A 162 1.89 -5.58 -20.74
N TYR A 163 1.69 -6.89 -20.61
CA TYR A 163 2.64 -7.90 -21.08
C TYR A 163 2.85 -7.87 -22.59
N ASN A 164 1.77 -7.83 -23.37
CA ASN A 164 1.79 -7.91 -24.83
C ASN A 164 2.41 -6.67 -25.49
N ARG A 165 2.42 -5.51 -24.83
CA ARG A 165 3.18 -4.35 -25.31
C ARG A 165 4.69 -4.43 -25.03
N GLY A 166 5.21 -5.60 -24.60
CA GLY A 166 6.62 -5.85 -24.33
C GLY A 166 7.09 -5.44 -22.93
N ALA A 167 6.22 -4.87 -22.09
CA ALA A 167 6.56 -4.36 -20.76
C ALA A 167 6.42 -5.43 -19.66
N LYS A 168 7.11 -6.58 -19.83
CA LYS A 168 6.96 -7.78 -18.98
C LYS A 168 7.18 -7.51 -17.49
N GLU A 169 8.20 -6.70 -17.12
CA GLU A 169 8.45 -6.34 -15.72
C GLU A 169 7.33 -5.46 -15.14
N GLN A 170 6.77 -4.57 -15.95
CA GLN A 170 5.63 -3.77 -15.52
C GLN A 170 4.37 -4.64 -15.35
N ALA A 171 4.15 -5.65 -16.22
CA ALA A 171 3.07 -6.63 -16.04
C ALA A 171 3.21 -7.39 -14.72
N ARG A 172 4.45 -7.77 -14.34
CA ARG A 172 4.73 -8.37 -13.02
C ARG A 172 4.35 -7.44 -11.86
N LEU A 173 4.65 -6.14 -11.99
CA LEU A 173 4.27 -5.15 -10.98
C LEU A 173 2.75 -4.97 -10.90
N VAL A 174 2.04 -4.93 -12.05
CA VAL A 174 0.56 -4.89 -12.09
C VAL A 174 -0.03 -6.11 -11.39
N ARG A 175 0.45 -7.32 -11.73
CA ARG A 175 0.03 -8.56 -11.04
C ARG A 175 0.25 -8.48 -9.53
N SER A 176 1.44 -8.07 -9.10
CA SER A 176 1.74 -7.92 -7.67
C SER A 176 0.85 -6.90 -6.98
N THR A 177 0.51 -5.80 -7.66
CA THR A 177 -0.38 -4.77 -7.11
C THR A 177 -1.81 -5.27 -7.00
N LEU A 178 -2.35 -5.93 -8.03
CA LEU A 178 -3.68 -6.56 -7.96
C LEU A 178 -3.75 -7.59 -6.83
N MET A 179 -2.70 -8.40 -6.65
CA MET A 179 -2.61 -9.35 -5.54
C MET A 179 -2.65 -8.65 -4.18
N SER A 180 -1.99 -7.48 -4.04
CA SER A 180 -2.01 -6.68 -2.82
C SER A 180 -3.37 -6.04 -2.56
N ILE A 181 -4.08 -5.58 -3.60
CA ILE A 181 -5.43 -5.01 -3.51
C ILE A 181 -6.43 -6.08 -3.02
N LEU A 182 -6.45 -7.26 -3.65
CA LEU A 182 -7.35 -8.34 -3.21
C LEU A 182 -7.00 -8.84 -1.81
N LYS A 183 -5.70 -8.90 -1.47
CA LYS A 183 -5.28 -9.26 -0.11
C LYS A 183 -5.77 -8.24 0.91
N PHE A 184 -5.65 -6.95 0.62
CA PHE A 184 -6.16 -5.89 1.50
C PHE A 184 -7.66 -6.06 1.77
N ALA A 185 -8.47 -6.29 0.72
CA ALA A 185 -9.90 -6.47 0.85
C ALA A 185 -10.27 -7.70 1.71
N ILE A 186 -9.60 -8.82 1.48
CA ILE A 186 -9.79 -10.06 2.25
C ILE A 186 -9.37 -9.86 3.70
N ASP A 187 -8.20 -9.27 3.95
CA ASP A 187 -7.70 -9.03 5.31
C ASP A 187 -8.62 -8.07 6.08
N PHE A 188 -9.15 -7.03 5.41
CA PHE A 188 -10.08 -6.08 6.01
C PHE A 188 -11.37 -6.76 6.45
N ASP A 189 -12.04 -7.48 5.54
CA ASP A 189 -13.32 -8.16 5.84
C ASP A 189 -13.17 -9.26 6.91
N ASN A 190 -11.99 -9.87 7.03
CA ASN A 190 -11.69 -10.89 8.03
C ASN A 190 -11.01 -10.35 9.29
N SER A 191 -10.87 -9.03 9.42
CA SER A 191 -10.24 -8.43 10.60
C SER A 191 -11.13 -8.57 11.85
N PRO A 192 -10.53 -8.63 13.06
CA PRO A 192 -11.31 -8.67 14.31
C PRO A 192 -12.29 -7.50 14.46
N GLU A 193 -11.96 -6.32 13.91
CA GLU A 193 -12.78 -5.12 13.93
C GLU A 193 -14.04 -5.25 13.07
N GLN A 194 -14.05 -6.16 12.09
CA GLN A 194 -15.20 -6.47 11.24
C GLN A 194 -16.03 -7.65 11.74
N TYR A 195 -15.64 -8.29 12.86
CA TYR A 195 -16.37 -9.42 13.41
C TYR A 195 -17.86 -9.09 13.66
N LYS A 196 -18.76 -9.90 13.10
CA LYS A 196 -20.24 -9.69 13.12
C LYS A 196 -20.75 -8.45 12.36
N LYS A 197 -19.89 -7.78 11.56
CA LYS A 197 -20.32 -6.73 10.64
C LYS A 197 -20.48 -7.29 9.23
N PRO A 198 -21.27 -6.64 8.35
CA PRO A 198 -21.33 -7.01 6.95
C PRO A 198 -19.97 -6.84 6.26
N ASN A 199 -19.62 -7.74 5.36
CA ASN A 199 -18.45 -7.62 4.52
C ASN A 199 -18.59 -6.41 3.58
N LEU A 200 -17.57 -5.57 3.50
CA LEU A 200 -17.55 -4.43 2.60
C LEU A 200 -17.23 -4.84 1.16
N TYR A 201 -16.26 -5.74 0.99
CA TYR A 201 -15.72 -6.13 -0.32
C TYR A 201 -16.15 -7.52 -0.73
N ASP A 202 -16.38 -8.43 0.19
CA ASP A 202 -16.88 -9.80 0.01
C ASP A 202 -16.03 -10.67 -0.94
N ILE A 203 -14.73 -10.38 -1.06
CA ILE A 203 -13.77 -11.19 -1.82
C ILE A 203 -13.36 -12.40 -0.97
N LYS A 204 -13.52 -13.61 -1.50
CA LYS A 204 -13.23 -14.84 -0.73
C LYS A 204 -11.82 -15.40 -0.96
N THR A 205 -11.29 -15.21 -2.15
CA THR A 205 -9.99 -15.78 -2.53
C THR A 205 -9.16 -14.82 -3.35
N ASN A 206 -7.84 -14.90 -3.19
CA ASN A 206 -6.90 -14.14 -4.00
C ASN A 206 -6.40 -15.01 -5.17
N PHE A 207 -7.19 -15.08 -6.23
CA PHE A 207 -6.90 -15.84 -7.43
C PHE A 207 -5.75 -15.27 -8.29
N ILE A 208 -5.30 -14.07 -8.02
CA ILE A 208 -4.18 -13.43 -8.76
C ILE A 208 -2.89 -14.26 -8.64
N ARG A 209 -2.72 -15.00 -7.56
CA ARG A 209 -1.57 -15.92 -7.35
C ARG A 209 -1.46 -16.97 -8.44
N ASP A 210 -2.59 -17.37 -9.04
CA ASP A 210 -2.66 -18.44 -10.03
C ASP A 210 -2.35 -17.95 -11.46
N ILE A 211 -2.24 -16.62 -11.65
CA ILE A 211 -1.83 -16.02 -12.92
C ILE A 211 -0.30 -16.02 -12.99
N ASN A 212 0.27 -16.93 -13.74
CA ASN A 212 1.71 -17.06 -13.90
C ASN A 212 2.14 -16.74 -15.34
N PHE A 213 3.28 -16.07 -15.46
CA PHE A 213 3.93 -15.82 -16.73
C PHE A 213 5.43 -15.61 -16.51
N GLU A 214 6.20 -15.90 -17.53
CA GLU A 214 7.65 -15.71 -17.48
C GLU A 214 7.99 -14.23 -17.51
N THR A 215 8.82 -13.82 -16.56
CA THR A 215 9.47 -12.53 -16.56
C THR A 215 10.96 -12.70 -16.77
N PRO A 216 11.61 -11.81 -17.54
CA PRO A 216 13.05 -11.87 -17.67
C PRO A 216 13.70 -11.81 -16.28
N LYS A 217 14.55 -12.76 -15.96
CA LYS A 217 15.40 -12.69 -14.77
C LYS A 217 16.53 -11.67 -15.05
N ASN A 218 16.19 -10.39 -15.07
CA ASN A 218 17.16 -9.29 -15.19
C ASN A 218 17.86 -9.02 -13.85
N ALA A 219 18.35 -10.05 -13.19
CA ALA A 219 19.37 -9.88 -12.17
C ALA A 219 20.63 -9.47 -12.93
N GLY A 220 20.91 -8.16 -13.00
CA GLY A 220 22.17 -7.72 -13.59
C GLY A 220 23.33 -8.42 -12.86
N GLU A 221 24.25 -8.98 -13.59
CA GLU A 221 25.44 -9.68 -13.07
C GLU A 221 26.71 -8.85 -13.28
N ARG A 222 26.58 -7.69 -13.92
CA ARG A 222 27.66 -6.78 -14.27
C ARG A 222 28.41 -6.28 -13.04
N TRP A 223 29.73 -6.40 -13.06
CA TRP A 223 30.69 -5.74 -12.17
C TRP A 223 31.88 -5.25 -13.02
N LEU A 224 32.58 -4.21 -12.59
CA LEU A 224 33.66 -3.61 -13.32
C LEU A 224 34.96 -4.31 -12.98
N THR A 225 35.77 -4.59 -14.02
CA THR A 225 37.17 -5.04 -13.88
C THR A 225 38.05 -3.93 -13.31
N GLU A 226 39.24 -4.27 -12.84
CA GLU A 226 40.24 -3.30 -12.35
C GLU A 226 40.58 -2.25 -13.41
N GLN A 227 40.69 -2.68 -14.66
CA GLN A 227 40.97 -1.76 -15.79
C GLN A 227 39.81 -0.79 -16.02
N GLU A 228 38.60 -1.29 -16.01
CA GLU A 228 37.39 -0.45 -16.18
C GLU A 228 37.22 0.55 -15.04
N ILE A 229 37.49 0.13 -13.80
CA ILE A 229 37.48 1.05 -12.64
C ILE A 229 38.50 2.15 -12.86
N LYS A 230 39.70 1.80 -13.27
CA LYS A 230 40.78 2.78 -13.53
C LYS A 230 40.39 3.76 -14.63
N GLN A 231 39.77 3.30 -15.72
CA GLN A 231 39.26 4.17 -16.78
C GLN A 231 38.24 5.17 -16.28
N VAL A 232 37.24 4.72 -15.48
CA VAL A 232 36.20 5.59 -14.94
C VAL A 232 36.75 6.54 -13.88
N TRP A 233 37.69 6.08 -13.05
CA TRP A 233 38.30 6.90 -12.00
C TRP A 233 39.12 8.07 -12.59
N LEU A 234 39.87 7.83 -13.65
CA LEU A 234 40.71 8.79 -14.31
C LEU A 234 39.99 9.58 -15.42
N ALA A 235 38.69 9.35 -15.61
CA ALA A 235 37.94 10.01 -16.67
C ALA A 235 37.88 11.53 -16.42
N ASP A 236 38.40 12.31 -17.33
CA ASP A 236 38.40 13.79 -17.29
C ASP A 236 37.15 14.40 -17.97
N ASP A 237 36.42 13.60 -18.72
CA ASP A 237 35.25 14.00 -19.49
C ASP A 237 33.89 13.54 -18.86
N LEU A 238 33.92 12.97 -17.67
CA LEU A 238 32.71 12.77 -16.86
C LEU A 238 32.30 14.08 -16.19
N PRO A 239 30.98 14.37 -16.09
CA PRO A 239 30.51 15.49 -15.26
C PRO A 239 31.07 15.35 -13.84
N PHE A 240 31.56 16.45 -13.26
CA PHE A 240 32.21 16.48 -11.95
C PHE A 240 31.49 15.68 -10.86
N TYR A 241 30.18 15.97 -10.62
CA TYR A 241 29.43 15.23 -9.61
C TYR A 241 29.24 13.74 -9.91
N THR A 242 29.32 13.33 -11.19
CA THR A 242 29.25 11.90 -11.56
C THR A 242 30.58 11.22 -11.25
N GLN A 243 31.67 11.84 -11.57
CA GLN A 243 33.03 11.32 -11.29
C GLN A 243 33.23 11.19 -9.77
N GLU A 244 32.96 12.27 -9.01
CA GLU A 244 33.13 12.25 -7.56
C GLU A 244 32.17 11.27 -6.86
N TYR A 245 30.95 11.09 -7.39
CA TYR A 245 30.07 10.02 -6.92
C TYR A 245 30.68 8.63 -7.13
N VAL A 246 31.26 8.36 -8.31
CA VAL A 246 31.88 7.05 -8.59
C VAL A 246 33.05 6.80 -7.64
N LYS A 247 33.94 7.78 -7.47
CA LYS A 247 35.06 7.70 -6.55
C LYS A 247 34.60 7.45 -5.11
N LEU A 248 33.69 8.26 -4.64
CA LEU A 248 33.17 8.14 -3.26
C LEU A 248 32.42 6.81 -3.05
N ALA A 249 31.61 6.37 -4.02
CA ALA A 249 30.92 5.09 -3.95
C ALA A 249 31.88 3.89 -3.84
N LEU A 250 33.01 3.94 -4.56
CA LEU A 250 34.06 2.92 -4.47
C LEU A 250 34.75 2.98 -3.09
N MET A 251 35.18 4.17 -2.64
CA MET A 251 35.86 4.32 -1.35
C MET A 251 34.99 3.91 -0.16
N LEU A 252 33.69 4.15 -0.20
CA LEU A 252 32.73 3.75 0.84
C LEU A 252 32.31 2.27 0.75
N GLY A 253 32.98 1.45 -0.07
CA GLY A 253 32.68 0.02 -0.18
C GLY A 253 31.36 -0.30 -0.87
N GLY A 254 30.83 0.61 -1.73
CA GLY A 254 29.65 0.38 -2.54
C GLY A 254 28.34 0.57 -1.77
N GLN A 255 28.18 1.66 -1.04
CA GLN A 255 26.90 2.04 -0.44
C GLN A 255 25.81 2.24 -1.51
N ARG A 256 24.52 2.20 -1.16
CA ARG A 256 23.46 2.40 -2.16
C ARG A 256 23.49 3.83 -2.68
N ILE A 257 23.13 4.01 -3.95
CA ILE A 257 23.16 5.33 -4.60
C ILE A 257 22.41 6.39 -3.79
N ASN A 258 21.23 6.09 -3.26
CA ASN A 258 20.46 7.04 -2.45
C ASN A 258 21.14 7.38 -1.12
N GLU A 259 21.97 6.47 -0.60
CA GLU A 259 22.71 6.65 0.66
C GLU A 259 23.88 7.63 0.48
N VAL A 260 24.55 7.58 -0.65
CA VAL A 260 25.69 8.46 -0.96
C VAL A 260 25.25 9.73 -1.68
N TYR A 261 24.48 9.59 -2.76
CA TYR A 261 24.10 10.72 -3.61
C TYR A 261 23.09 11.66 -2.93
N GLY A 262 22.32 11.13 -1.96
CA GLY A 262 21.42 11.91 -1.11
C GLY A 262 22.06 12.46 0.18
N SER A 263 23.41 12.42 0.30
CA SER A 263 24.08 12.80 1.54
C SER A 263 24.28 14.31 1.70
N PHE A 264 24.39 14.72 2.97
CA PHE A 264 24.62 16.09 3.40
C PHE A 264 25.95 16.19 4.13
N ILE A 265 26.60 17.35 4.07
CA ILE A 265 27.91 17.58 4.72
C ILE A 265 27.88 17.30 6.23
N HIS A 266 26.80 17.60 6.91
CA HIS A 266 26.66 17.38 8.36
C HIS A 266 26.61 15.90 8.78
N GLU A 267 26.46 14.99 7.82
CA GLU A 267 26.49 13.53 8.06
C GLU A 267 27.93 12.99 8.13
N TYR A 268 28.92 13.79 7.74
CA TYR A 268 30.34 13.45 7.72
C TYR A 268 31.05 14.08 8.90
N ASP A 269 31.49 13.26 9.85
CA ASP A 269 32.35 13.67 10.94
C ASP A 269 33.81 13.43 10.55
N PHE A 270 34.53 14.52 10.25
CA PHE A 270 35.93 14.42 9.83
C PHE A 270 36.90 14.16 10.99
N GLU A 271 36.50 14.47 12.22
CA GLU A 271 37.34 14.20 13.41
C GLU A 271 37.29 12.72 13.76
N GLN A 272 36.09 12.14 13.82
CA GLN A 272 35.89 10.70 14.06
C GLN A 272 36.12 9.86 12.81
N LYS A 273 36.23 10.49 11.62
CA LYS A 273 36.34 9.85 10.30
C LYS A 273 35.22 8.85 10.00
N ILE A 274 33.98 9.30 10.17
CA ILE A 274 32.79 8.51 9.90
C ILE A 274 31.75 9.25 9.07
N LEU A 275 31.00 8.50 8.29
CA LEU A 275 29.75 8.90 7.67
C LEU A 275 28.60 8.23 8.44
N THR A 276 27.65 9.04 8.91
CA THR A 276 26.40 8.55 9.51
C THR A 276 25.25 8.69 8.52
N ILE A 277 24.81 7.58 7.97
CA ILE A 277 23.65 7.53 7.07
C ILE A 277 22.40 7.34 7.91
N PRO A 278 21.46 8.32 7.95
CA PRO A 278 20.27 8.24 8.79
C PRO A 278 19.32 7.13 8.32
N LYS A 279 18.66 6.48 9.28
CA LYS A 279 17.72 5.35 9.04
C LYS A 279 16.60 5.69 8.06
N GLU A 280 16.20 6.95 7.95
CA GLU A 280 15.16 7.43 7.04
C GLU A 280 15.56 7.20 5.57
N ARG A 281 16.87 7.26 5.27
CA ARG A 281 17.43 7.04 3.93
C ARG A 281 17.81 5.59 3.66
N ILE A 282 17.85 4.77 4.69
CA ILE A 282 18.20 3.35 4.61
C ILE A 282 16.97 2.52 4.22
N LYS A 283 17.18 1.50 3.38
CA LYS A 283 16.08 0.61 2.95
C LYS A 283 15.48 -0.21 4.09
N VAL A 284 16.29 -0.62 5.08
CA VAL A 284 15.88 -1.44 6.24
C VAL A 284 15.99 -0.60 7.50
N LYS A 285 14.98 0.21 7.76
CA LYS A 285 14.95 1.21 8.85
C LYS A 285 15.10 0.62 10.26
N ALA A 286 14.71 -0.63 10.46
CA ALA A 286 14.73 -1.29 11.77
C ALA A 286 16.15 -1.42 12.40
N ARG A 287 17.22 -1.22 11.61
CA ARG A 287 18.61 -1.31 12.07
C ARG A 287 19.18 -0.01 12.65
N GLY A 288 18.41 1.07 12.65
CA GLY A 288 18.92 2.38 13.02
C GLY A 288 19.82 2.99 11.94
N ASP A 289 20.62 3.98 12.33
CA ASP A 289 21.54 4.68 11.43
C ASP A 289 22.70 3.75 11.01
N HIS A 290 23.25 3.99 9.82
CA HIS A 290 24.38 3.22 9.32
C HIS A 290 25.68 4.03 9.40
N ILE A 291 26.61 3.58 10.21
CA ILE A 291 27.92 4.20 10.36
C ILE A 291 28.90 3.53 9.39
N VAL A 292 29.56 4.35 8.57
CA VAL A 292 30.58 3.94 7.59
C VAL A 292 31.87 4.67 7.89
N PRO A 293 32.97 3.98 8.22
CA PRO A 293 34.30 4.60 8.36
C PRO A 293 34.76 5.26 7.06
N LEU A 294 35.42 6.39 7.19
CA LEU A 294 36.00 7.16 6.08
C LEU A 294 37.51 6.94 6.02
N SER A 295 38.02 6.61 4.83
CA SER A 295 39.43 6.66 4.53
C SER A 295 39.89 8.11 4.23
N GLU A 296 41.19 8.35 4.20
CA GLU A 296 41.75 9.66 3.90
C GLU A 296 41.33 10.13 2.48
N THR A 297 41.33 9.23 1.52
CA THR A 297 40.88 9.52 0.15
C THR A 297 39.39 9.88 0.13
N ALA A 298 38.54 9.17 0.86
CA ALA A 298 37.12 9.48 0.98
C ALA A 298 36.90 10.88 1.61
N ILE A 299 37.66 11.21 2.65
CA ILE A 299 37.63 12.54 3.29
C ILE A 299 38.00 13.64 2.30
N GLN A 300 39.04 13.43 1.50
CA GLN A 300 39.48 14.41 0.49
C GLN A 300 38.37 14.66 -0.54
N ILE A 301 37.77 13.60 -1.09
CA ILE A 301 36.65 13.70 -2.03
C ILE A 301 35.47 14.48 -1.43
N VAL A 302 35.10 14.18 -0.20
CA VAL A 302 33.99 14.86 0.49
C VAL A 302 34.31 16.34 0.73
N LYS A 303 35.56 16.69 1.07
CA LYS A 303 35.99 18.10 1.24
C LYS A 303 35.91 18.87 -0.08
N GLU A 304 36.26 18.26 -1.20
CA GLU A 304 36.14 18.86 -2.54
C GLU A 304 34.66 19.09 -2.90
N LEU A 305 33.80 18.08 -2.69
CA LEU A 305 32.36 18.20 -2.88
C LEU A 305 31.75 19.28 -1.97
N ALA A 306 32.24 19.40 -0.74
CA ALA A 306 31.74 20.38 0.24
C ALA A 306 32.01 21.83 -0.17
N GLN A 307 33.01 22.10 -1.02
CA GLN A 307 33.24 23.45 -1.56
C GLN A 307 32.11 23.89 -2.51
N LEU A 308 31.46 22.93 -3.18
CA LEU A 308 30.40 23.14 -4.16
C LEU A 308 29.02 22.65 -3.66
N LYS A 309 28.89 22.45 -2.35
CA LYS A 309 27.65 21.96 -1.75
C LYS A 309 26.46 22.90 -1.99
N GLY A 310 25.26 22.33 -2.03
CA GLY A 310 24.02 23.10 -2.09
C GLY A 310 23.78 23.95 -0.85
N LYS A 311 22.81 24.85 -0.91
CA LYS A 311 22.51 25.82 0.17
C LYS A 311 22.19 25.14 1.51
N ASN A 312 21.53 23.98 1.46
CA ASN A 312 21.18 23.22 2.67
C ASN A 312 22.25 22.14 3.02
N GLY A 313 23.43 22.22 2.41
CA GLY A 313 24.54 21.30 2.67
C GLY A 313 24.50 19.99 1.91
N GLN A 314 23.68 19.85 0.86
CA GLN A 314 23.70 18.69 -0.04
C GLN A 314 25.05 18.61 -0.78
N LEU A 315 25.68 17.43 -0.78
CA LEU A 315 26.92 17.22 -1.52
C LEU A 315 26.69 17.10 -3.04
N PHE A 316 25.52 16.67 -3.44
CA PHE A 316 25.12 16.50 -4.85
C PHE A 316 23.85 17.30 -5.13
N PRO A 317 23.95 18.65 -5.21
CA PRO A 317 22.80 19.52 -5.41
C PRO A 317 22.23 19.39 -6.82
N HIS A 318 20.93 19.66 -6.96
CA HIS A 318 20.29 19.78 -8.26
C HIS A 318 20.83 21.02 -8.99
N ARG A 319 21.15 20.89 -10.28
CA ARG A 319 21.78 21.96 -11.08
C ARG A 319 20.99 23.27 -11.04
N ASP A 320 19.68 23.18 -11.28
CA ASP A 320 18.80 24.34 -11.43
C ASP A 320 18.03 24.68 -10.15
N GLN A 321 18.07 23.80 -9.16
CA GLN A 321 17.41 23.95 -7.85
C GLN A 321 18.36 23.54 -6.73
N PRO A 322 19.34 24.40 -6.38
CA PRO A 322 20.42 24.06 -5.43
C PRO A 322 19.95 23.69 -4.01
N ASP A 323 18.68 23.93 -3.69
CA ASP A 323 18.05 23.55 -2.43
C ASP A 323 17.55 22.08 -2.42
N GLN A 324 17.63 21.40 -3.56
CA GLN A 324 17.21 20.02 -3.73
C GLN A 324 18.40 19.12 -4.07
N VAL A 325 18.29 17.86 -3.67
CA VAL A 325 19.22 16.80 -4.13
C VAL A 325 18.94 16.49 -5.60
N ALA A 326 19.98 16.35 -6.39
CA ALA A 326 19.82 15.93 -7.78
C ALA A 326 19.22 14.52 -7.89
N HIS A 327 18.41 14.30 -8.92
CA HIS A 327 17.77 12.99 -9.10
C HIS A 327 18.81 11.94 -9.51
N VAL A 328 18.74 10.76 -8.90
CA VAL A 328 19.70 9.65 -9.14
C VAL A 328 19.78 9.18 -10.61
N SER A 329 18.77 9.44 -11.43
CA SER A 329 18.81 9.17 -12.86
C SER A 329 19.85 9.99 -13.60
N THR A 330 20.23 11.16 -13.08
CA THR A 330 21.26 12.03 -13.66
C THR A 330 22.59 11.29 -13.74
N ILE A 331 23.02 10.68 -12.64
CA ILE A 331 24.24 9.86 -12.59
C ILE A 331 24.15 8.68 -13.57
N ARG A 332 23.03 7.95 -13.52
CA ARG A 332 22.83 6.81 -14.43
C ARG A 332 22.97 7.21 -15.89
N MET A 333 22.32 8.29 -16.29
CA MET A 333 22.35 8.75 -17.68
C MET A 333 23.74 9.27 -18.10
N ALA A 334 24.46 9.95 -17.20
CA ALA A 334 25.81 10.40 -17.44
C ALA A 334 26.77 9.21 -17.65
N LEU A 335 26.70 8.19 -16.78
CA LEU A 335 27.49 6.97 -16.92
C LEU A 335 27.19 6.21 -18.21
N LEU A 336 25.93 6.04 -18.59
CA LEU A 336 25.55 5.35 -19.82
C LEU A 336 26.09 6.08 -21.06
N ARG A 337 25.96 7.41 -21.14
CA ARG A 337 26.52 8.22 -22.26
C ARG A 337 28.04 8.13 -22.33
N TRP A 338 28.70 8.14 -21.17
CA TRP A 338 30.13 8.02 -21.10
C TRP A 338 30.60 6.62 -21.59
N CYS A 339 29.92 5.54 -21.14
CA CYS A 339 30.19 4.19 -21.63
C CYS A 339 30.06 4.09 -23.18
N ASP A 340 28.96 4.65 -23.70
CA ASP A 340 28.74 4.64 -25.16
C ASP A 340 29.85 5.40 -25.92
N LYS A 341 30.30 6.55 -25.41
CA LYS A 341 31.38 7.35 -25.98
C LYS A 341 32.72 6.60 -26.01
N HIS A 342 33.00 5.85 -24.94
CA HIS A 342 34.28 5.13 -24.78
C HIS A 342 34.22 3.66 -25.19
N SER A 343 33.14 3.22 -25.84
CA SER A 343 32.94 1.81 -26.23
C SER A 343 33.12 0.82 -25.08
N MET A 344 32.77 1.27 -23.86
CA MET A 344 32.83 0.46 -22.68
C MET A 344 31.49 -0.27 -22.47
N GLU A 345 31.52 -1.50 -21.96
CA GLU A 345 30.29 -2.18 -21.57
C GLU A 345 29.49 -1.36 -20.54
N ARG A 346 28.21 -1.11 -20.84
CA ARG A 346 27.37 -0.25 -20.03
C ARG A 346 27.25 -0.76 -18.58
N PHE A 347 27.41 0.14 -17.64
CA PHE A 347 27.19 -0.10 -16.22
C PHE A 347 26.33 1.00 -15.59
N VAL A 348 25.77 0.72 -14.43
CA VAL A 348 24.93 1.65 -13.66
C VAL A 348 25.42 1.70 -12.21
N PRO A 349 24.97 2.69 -11.40
CA PRO A 349 25.42 2.83 -10.01
C PRO A 349 25.34 1.55 -9.15
N ARG A 350 24.36 0.68 -9.41
CA ARG A 350 24.24 -0.61 -8.71
C ARG A 350 25.42 -1.54 -9.01
N ASP A 351 26.01 -1.42 -10.17
CA ASP A 351 27.11 -2.29 -10.58
C ASP A 351 28.41 -1.91 -9.85
N LEU A 352 28.61 -0.62 -9.47
CA LEU A 352 29.68 -0.20 -8.56
C LEU A 352 29.59 -0.94 -7.20
N ARG A 353 28.39 -1.11 -6.69
CA ARG A 353 28.18 -1.87 -5.46
C ARG A 353 28.53 -3.35 -5.62
N ARG A 354 28.19 -3.96 -6.76
CA ARG A 354 28.58 -5.34 -7.09
C ARG A 354 30.09 -5.45 -7.26
N THR A 355 30.69 -4.46 -7.91
CA THR A 355 32.13 -4.33 -8.08
C THR A 355 32.86 -4.34 -6.74
N CYS A 356 32.46 -3.46 -5.81
CA CYS A 356 33.02 -3.46 -4.47
C CYS A 356 32.85 -4.84 -3.78
N LYS A 357 31.64 -5.43 -3.86
CA LYS A 357 31.39 -6.75 -3.25
C LYS A 357 32.31 -7.84 -3.78
N THR A 358 32.56 -7.83 -5.09
CA THR A 358 33.40 -8.82 -5.77
C THR A 358 34.89 -8.60 -5.49
N LEU A 359 35.39 -7.38 -5.71
CA LEU A 359 36.81 -7.07 -5.60
C LEU A 359 37.31 -6.99 -4.15
N MET A 360 36.46 -6.59 -3.20
CA MET A 360 36.77 -6.75 -1.77
C MET A 360 37.04 -8.21 -1.41
N GLY A 361 36.32 -9.16 -2.04
CA GLY A 361 36.64 -10.59 -1.89
C GLY A 361 38.02 -10.93 -2.40
N LYS A 362 38.41 -10.38 -3.56
CA LYS A 362 39.75 -10.52 -4.13
C LYS A 362 40.83 -9.86 -3.24
N ALA A 363 40.49 -8.74 -2.61
CA ALA A 363 41.33 -8.08 -1.61
C ALA A 363 41.42 -8.85 -0.28
N GLY A 364 40.77 -10.00 -0.13
CA GLY A 364 40.82 -10.86 1.06
C GLY A 364 39.96 -10.34 2.22
N ILE A 365 38.89 -9.55 1.94
CA ILE A 365 37.91 -9.13 2.93
C ILE A 365 36.83 -10.22 3.03
N THR A 366 36.49 -10.64 4.25
CA THR A 366 35.56 -11.74 4.48
C THR A 366 34.15 -11.45 3.91
N LYS A 367 33.37 -12.48 3.65
CA LYS A 367 31.99 -12.30 3.18
C LYS A 367 31.15 -11.57 4.23
N ILE A 368 31.37 -11.86 5.52
CA ILE A 368 30.64 -11.26 6.64
C ILE A 368 30.91 -9.76 6.68
N ASP A 369 32.19 -9.33 6.63
CA ASP A 369 32.55 -7.91 6.67
C ASP A 369 31.97 -7.15 5.47
N ARG A 370 32.03 -7.75 4.26
CA ARG A 370 31.43 -7.18 3.07
C ARG A 370 29.90 -7.05 3.18
N ASP A 371 29.23 -7.99 3.87
CA ASP A 371 27.79 -7.95 4.11
C ASP A 371 27.44 -6.85 5.13
N ILE A 372 28.26 -6.68 6.17
CA ILE A 372 28.10 -5.64 7.19
C ILE A 372 28.32 -4.25 6.58
N ILE A 373 29.41 -4.04 5.83
CA ILE A 373 29.70 -2.76 5.15
C ILE A 373 28.56 -2.36 4.21
N GLN A 374 28.04 -3.31 3.44
CA GLN A 374 26.99 -3.04 2.48
C GLN A 374 25.58 -3.19 3.03
N GLN A 375 25.38 -3.41 4.33
CA GLN A 375 24.07 -3.67 4.96
C GLN A 375 23.26 -4.76 4.20
N HIS A 376 23.93 -5.84 3.78
CA HIS A 376 23.20 -7.03 3.37
C HIS A 376 22.64 -7.72 4.61
N SER A 377 21.36 -8.05 4.57
CA SER A 377 20.67 -8.63 5.72
C SER A 377 21.22 -10.02 6.04
N GLN A 378 21.67 -10.21 7.26
CA GLN A 378 21.65 -11.49 7.91
C GLN A 378 20.23 -11.63 8.50
N PHE A 379 19.43 -12.53 7.92
CA PHE A 379 18.00 -12.66 8.24
C PHE A 379 17.73 -13.62 9.39
N ASP A 380 18.70 -13.93 10.22
CA ASP A 380 18.40 -14.71 11.41
C ASP A 380 17.78 -13.83 12.50
N VAL A 381 16.85 -14.43 13.27
CA VAL A 381 16.13 -13.75 14.35
C VAL A 381 17.08 -13.19 15.39
N SER A 382 18.21 -13.87 15.62
CA SER A 382 19.23 -13.45 16.57
C SER A 382 19.87 -12.13 16.15
N SER A 383 20.34 -12.02 14.92
CA SER A 383 20.98 -10.80 14.39
C SER A 383 20.03 -9.60 14.34
N VAL A 384 18.75 -9.83 14.08
CA VAL A 384 17.76 -8.73 13.98
C VAL A 384 17.37 -8.16 15.34
N HIS A 385 17.23 -9.01 16.36
CA HIS A 385 16.65 -8.61 17.65
C HIS A 385 17.67 -8.43 18.78
N TYR A 386 18.78 -9.14 18.74
CA TYR A 386 19.72 -9.18 19.86
C TYR A 386 21.08 -8.53 19.57
N ASP A 387 21.53 -8.47 18.31
CA ASP A 387 22.81 -7.87 17.95
C ASP A 387 22.66 -6.35 17.76
N ARG A 388 23.18 -5.56 18.69
CA ARG A 388 23.21 -4.10 18.70
C ARG A 388 24.60 -3.53 18.44
N TYR A 389 25.59 -4.39 18.19
CA TYR A 389 26.94 -3.98 17.89
C TYR A 389 27.03 -3.30 16.55
N ASP A 390 27.75 -2.17 16.45
CA ASP A 390 27.84 -1.35 15.25
C ASP A 390 28.91 -1.83 14.24
N TYR A 391 29.78 -2.75 14.66
CA TYR A 391 30.87 -3.31 13.86
C TYR A 391 31.83 -2.24 13.31
N LEU A 392 32.01 -1.13 14.01
CA LEU A 392 32.78 0.01 13.52
C LEU A 392 34.25 -0.36 13.29
N ASN A 393 34.87 -1.12 14.21
CA ASN A 393 36.29 -1.54 14.11
C ASN A 393 36.51 -2.50 12.92
N GLU A 394 35.61 -3.47 12.74
CA GLU A 394 35.69 -4.45 11.65
C GLU A 394 35.49 -3.76 10.29
N LYS A 395 34.51 -2.83 10.20
CA LYS A 395 34.31 -2.00 9.01
C LYS A 395 35.54 -1.16 8.70
N LYS A 396 36.16 -0.54 9.72
CA LYS A 396 37.34 0.29 9.57
C LYS A 396 38.52 -0.51 9.01
N ALA A 397 38.85 -1.62 9.66
CA ALA A 397 39.96 -2.48 9.20
C ALA A 397 39.72 -3.00 7.77
N SER A 398 38.48 -3.34 7.42
CA SER A 398 38.11 -3.81 6.11
C SER A 398 38.18 -2.71 5.06
N LEU A 399 37.71 -1.48 5.34
CA LEU A 399 37.76 -0.36 4.40
C LEU A 399 39.17 0.17 4.21
N GLU A 400 40.04 0.16 5.25
CA GLU A 400 41.47 0.45 5.11
C GLU A 400 42.18 -0.55 4.19
N LYS A 401 41.87 -1.83 4.32
CA LYS A 401 42.38 -2.89 3.45
C LYS A 401 41.86 -2.71 2.00
N TRP A 402 40.60 -2.31 1.85
CA TRP A 402 39.99 -2.02 0.58
C TRP A 402 40.63 -0.80 -0.10
N GLU A 403 40.86 0.29 0.59
CA GLU A 403 41.56 1.46 0.06
C GLU A 403 42.98 1.10 -0.40
N LYS A 404 43.77 0.38 0.39
CA LYS A 404 45.09 -0.12 -0.01
C LYS A 404 45.04 -0.92 -1.31
N TYR A 405 44.00 -1.76 -1.47
CA TYR A 405 43.84 -2.51 -2.71
C TYR A 405 43.52 -1.55 -3.90
N LEU A 406 42.62 -0.60 -3.73
CA LEU A 406 42.29 0.38 -4.77
C LEU A 406 43.51 1.21 -5.18
N LEU A 407 44.32 1.68 -4.22
CA LEU A 407 45.56 2.40 -4.49
C LEU A 407 46.57 1.51 -5.23
N SER A 408 46.67 0.21 -4.88
CA SER A 408 47.61 -0.73 -5.56
C SER A 408 47.29 -0.99 -7.02
N ILE A 409 46.04 -0.80 -7.42
CA ILE A 409 45.65 -0.90 -8.85
C ILE A 409 45.67 0.48 -9.54
N GLY A 410 46.21 1.51 -8.90
CA GLY A 410 46.51 2.82 -9.50
C GLY A 410 45.34 3.83 -9.44
N LEU A 411 44.57 3.81 -8.38
CA LEU A 411 43.50 4.80 -8.09
C LEU A 411 44.01 5.80 -7.03
N ASN A 412 44.90 6.65 -7.41
CA ASN A 412 45.50 7.69 -6.54
C ASN A 412 44.71 8.99 -6.61
#